data_68c87a66f4d01a5f605f4956871bf60b
#
_entry.id   68c87a66f4d01a5f605f4956871bf60b
#
_cell.length_a   1.000
_cell.length_b   1.000
_cell.length_c   1.000
_cell.angle_alpha   90.00
_cell.angle_beta   90.00
_cell.angle_gamma   90.00
#
_symmetry.space_group_name_H-M   'P 1'
#
loop_
_entity.id
_entity.type
_entity.pdbx_description
1 polymer ?
#
loop_
_entity_poly.entity_id
_entity_poly.type
_entity_poly.pdbx_seq_one_letter_code
_entity_poly.pdbx_strand_id
1 'polypeptide(L)'
;MARKATITKDEIVDAAFRITREEGFQQITSRKLATEAGCSTQPIFRIYANMEALKKDVYEKAASYYEEFYASFEKKNEVPFVDLGMAYISFARKEPRLFELLFLMPHEENAKSTYELVNGSCDAVTEQIRKAGESGTKNPDQLFMKIWIFIHGAACMAVSGDYDLDHEQSLAILKSCYKDFAG
;
A
#
# COMPACT_ATOMS: atom_id res chain seq x y z
N MET A 1 14.97 3.44 42.15
CA MET A 1 14.55 4.20 40.96
C MET A 1 14.58 3.26 39.78
N ALA A 2 13.43 2.95 39.19
CA ALA A 2 13.37 2.07 37.99
C ALA A 2 14.05 2.81 36.82
N ARG A 3 15.01 2.14 36.18
CA ARG A 3 15.73 2.63 35.00
C ARG A 3 14.66 2.82 33.90
N LYS A 4 14.38 4.05 33.49
CA LYS A 4 13.46 4.35 32.40
C LYS A 4 13.94 3.57 31.18
N ALA A 5 13.15 2.62 30.70
CA ALA A 5 13.50 1.81 29.54
C ALA A 5 13.88 2.75 28.38
N THR A 6 15.02 2.50 27.76
CA THR A 6 15.48 3.31 26.62
C THR A 6 14.62 2.90 25.43
N ILE A 7 13.86 3.84 24.88
CA ILE A 7 13.03 3.60 23.70
C ILE A 7 13.89 3.09 22.53
N THR A 8 13.42 2.12 21.83
CA THR A 8 14.09 1.49 20.69
C THR A 8 13.74 2.20 19.37
N LYS A 9 14.50 1.90 18.31
CA LYS A 9 14.20 2.36 16.95
C LYS A 9 12.83 1.86 16.50
N ASP A 10 12.54 0.59 16.72
CA ASP A 10 11.30 -0.06 16.30
C ASP A 10 10.08 0.54 17.00
N GLU A 11 10.17 0.82 18.30
CA GLU A 11 9.09 1.48 19.04
C GLU A 11 8.80 2.90 18.52
N ILE A 12 9.82 3.62 18.06
CA ILE A 12 9.64 4.94 17.42
C ILE A 12 8.97 4.80 16.05
N VAL A 13 9.41 3.83 15.23
CA VAL A 13 8.80 3.57 13.92
C VAL A 13 7.36 3.11 14.09
N ASP A 14 7.07 2.26 15.07
CA ASP A 14 5.72 1.79 15.38
C ASP A 14 4.79 2.94 15.78
N ALA A 15 5.27 3.84 16.60
CA ALA A 15 4.51 5.04 16.99
C ALA A 15 4.24 5.95 15.77
N ALA A 16 5.25 6.18 14.93
CA ALA A 16 5.10 6.97 13.71
C ALA A 16 4.17 6.31 12.70
N PHE A 17 4.22 4.99 12.58
CA PHE A 17 3.31 4.21 11.73
C PHE A 17 1.85 4.32 12.21
N ARG A 18 1.58 4.26 13.52
CA ARG A 18 0.23 4.49 14.06
C ARG A 18 -0.28 5.89 13.73
N ILE A 19 0.54 6.93 13.93
CA ILE A 19 0.17 8.31 13.53
C ILE A 19 -0.17 8.37 12.03
N THR A 20 0.64 7.72 11.19
CA THR A 20 0.41 7.69 9.75
C THR A 20 -0.93 7.04 9.41
N ARG A 21 -1.23 5.90 10.01
CA ARG A 21 -2.44 5.11 9.76
C ARG A 21 -3.70 5.84 10.20
N GLU A 22 -3.66 6.55 11.33
CA GLU A 22 -4.81 7.23 11.92
C GLU A 22 -5.02 8.62 11.34
N GLU A 23 -3.96 9.39 11.16
CA GLU A 23 -4.05 10.81 10.86
C GLU A 23 -3.36 11.23 9.55
N GLY A 24 -2.52 10.38 8.99
CA GLY A 24 -1.77 10.61 7.76
C GLY A 24 -0.29 10.93 7.98
N PHE A 25 0.52 10.60 6.98
CA PHE A 25 1.98 10.69 7.01
C PHE A 25 2.51 12.09 7.29
N GLN A 26 1.82 13.13 6.78
CA GLN A 26 2.21 14.52 6.99
C GLN A 26 2.07 14.99 8.44
N GLN A 27 1.33 14.25 9.27
CA GLN A 27 1.13 14.56 10.69
C GLN A 27 2.28 14.09 11.59
N ILE A 28 3.29 13.42 11.05
CA ILE A 28 4.48 13.00 11.81
C ILE A 28 5.33 14.23 12.13
N THR A 29 5.22 14.70 13.37
CA THR A 29 6.11 15.73 13.94
C THR A 29 6.85 15.15 15.13
N SER A 30 8.03 15.68 15.45
CA SER A 30 8.82 15.21 16.61
C SER A 30 8.05 15.29 17.93
N ARG A 31 7.21 16.31 18.12
CA ARG A 31 6.40 16.48 19.33
C ARG A 31 5.29 15.44 19.41
N LYS A 32 4.55 15.24 18.32
CA LYS A 32 3.46 14.27 18.26
C LYS A 32 4.01 12.85 18.44
N LEU A 33 5.10 12.54 17.75
CA LEU A 33 5.78 11.27 17.87
C LEU A 33 6.28 11.00 19.30
N ALA A 34 6.86 12.00 19.97
CA ALA A 34 7.28 11.86 21.35
C ALA A 34 6.11 11.56 22.31
N THR A 35 4.95 12.21 22.07
CA THR A 35 3.72 11.94 22.83
C THR A 35 3.23 10.52 22.57
N GLU A 36 3.11 10.11 21.31
CA GLU A 36 2.65 8.78 20.92
C GLU A 36 3.57 7.66 21.42
N ALA A 37 4.89 7.89 21.37
CA ALA A 37 5.90 6.96 21.85
C ALA A 37 6.11 6.99 23.39
N GLY A 38 5.40 7.85 24.11
CA GLY A 38 5.55 7.98 25.58
C GLY A 38 6.93 8.45 26.06
N CYS A 39 7.64 9.26 25.25
CA CYS A 39 8.97 9.74 25.56
C CYS A 39 9.12 11.25 25.32
N SER A 40 10.30 11.82 25.55
CA SER A 40 10.65 13.15 25.08
C SER A 40 11.20 13.12 23.66
N THR A 41 11.38 14.27 23.02
CA THR A 41 11.96 14.35 21.66
C THR A 41 13.43 13.96 21.61
N GLN A 42 14.16 14.06 22.71
CA GLN A 42 15.60 13.81 22.77
C GLN A 42 16.01 12.37 22.34
N PRO A 43 15.36 11.30 22.80
CA PRO A 43 15.64 9.94 22.32
C PRO A 43 15.45 9.77 20.82
N ILE A 44 14.44 10.45 20.22
CA ILE A 44 14.16 10.39 18.79
C ILE A 44 15.36 10.91 18.01
N PHE A 45 15.85 12.12 18.35
CA PHE A 45 17.00 12.73 17.68
C PHE A 45 18.37 12.10 18.06
N ARG A 46 18.39 11.20 19.03
CA ARG A 46 19.56 10.35 19.29
C ARG A 46 19.64 9.18 18.31
N ILE A 47 18.48 8.67 17.88
CA ILE A 47 18.36 7.52 16.96
C ILE A 47 18.33 8.00 15.51
N TYR A 48 17.62 9.08 15.22
CA TYR A 48 17.47 9.63 13.88
C TYR A 48 18.13 10.99 13.74
N ALA A 49 18.97 11.15 12.72
CA ALA A 49 19.63 12.43 12.43
C ALA A 49 18.64 13.55 12.10
N ASN A 50 17.49 13.20 11.49
CA ASN A 50 16.43 14.12 11.13
C ASN A 50 15.10 13.34 10.95
N MET A 51 14.01 14.08 10.73
CA MET A 51 12.68 13.49 10.54
C MET A 51 12.55 12.75 9.20
N GLU A 52 13.31 13.12 8.18
CA GLU A 52 13.26 12.48 6.88
C GLU A 52 13.81 11.05 6.94
N ALA A 53 14.87 10.81 7.70
CA ALA A 53 15.39 9.47 7.94
C ALA A 53 14.36 8.56 8.65
N LEU A 54 13.59 9.11 9.60
CA LEU A 54 12.48 8.39 10.23
C LEU A 54 11.35 8.11 9.24
N LYS A 55 10.96 9.11 8.46
CA LYS A 55 9.88 8.98 7.48
C LYS A 55 10.17 7.90 6.45
N LYS A 56 11.44 7.73 6.06
CA LYS A 56 11.86 6.63 5.19
C LYS A 56 11.56 5.26 5.82
N ASP A 57 11.94 5.05 7.08
CA ASP A 57 11.66 3.79 7.79
C ASP A 57 10.16 3.54 7.95
N VAL A 58 9.35 4.60 8.13
CA VAL A 58 7.89 4.50 8.18
C VAL A 58 7.31 4.08 6.83
N TYR A 59 7.84 4.63 5.73
CA TYR A 59 7.44 4.23 4.38
C TYR A 59 7.76 2.75 4.11
N GLU A 60 8.97 2.30 4.47
CA GLU A 60 9.37 0.89 4.33
C GLU A 60 8.45 -0.03 5.15
N LYS A 61 8.08 0.38 6.37
CA LYS A 61 7.12 -0.37 7.19
C LYS A 61 5.73 -0.41 6.57
N ALA A 62 5.26 0.70 5.99
CA ALA A 62 3.98 0.75 5.31
C ALA A 62 3.96 -0.15 4.06
N ALA A 63 5.06 -0.20 3.30
CA ALA A 63 5.22 -1.08 2.15
C ALA A 63 5.17 -2.55 2.57
N SER A 64 5.93 -2.93 3.62
CA SER A 64 5.89 -4.30 4.16
C SER A 64 4.48 -4.68 4.65
N TYR A 65 3.78 -3.75 5.32
CA TYR A 65 2.40 -3.97 5.75
C TYR A 65 1.44 -4.22 4.56
N TYR A 66 1.61 -3.50 3.45
CA TYR A 66 0.84 -3.75 2.23
C TYR A 66 1.15 -5.13 1.63
N GLU A 67 2.43 -5.54 1.60
CA GLU A 67 2.83 -6.86 1.11
C GLU A 67 2.20 -7.99 1.96
N GLU A 68 2.21 -7.86 3.29
CA GLU A 68 1.56 -8.78 4.22
C GLU A 68 0.04 -8.81 4.02
N PHE A 69 -0.59 -7.63 3.84
CA PHE A 69 -2.02 -7.52 3.53
C PHE A 69 -2.37 -8.28 2.26
N TYR A 70 -1.60 -8.08 1.18
CA TYR A 70 -1.81 -8.77 -0.09
C TYR A 70 -1.56 -10.28 0.02
N ALA A 71 -0.52 -10.69 0.75
CA ALA A 71 -0.22 -12.11 0.96
C ALA A 71 -1.33 -12.84 1.73
N SER A 72 -1.94 -12.16 2.70
CA SER A 72 -3.05 -12.68 3.51
C SER A 72 -4.42 -12.61 2.83
N PHE A 73 -4.52 -11.88 1.72
CA PHE A 73 -5.79 -11.72 1.00
C PHE A 73 -6.23 -13.07 0.39
N GLU A 74 -7.48 -13.43 0.62
CA GLU A 74 -8.04 -14.68 0.14
C GLU A 74 -8.17 -14.67 -1.39
N LYS A 75 -7.51 -15.63 -2.06
CA LYS A 75 -7.48 -15.75 -3.51
C LYS A 75 -8.48 -16.81 -3.94
N LYS A 76 -9.60 -16.37 -4.50
CA LYS A 76 -10.75 -17.23 -4.88
C LYS A 76 -11.03 -17.29 -6.37
N ASN A 77 -10.36 -16.45 -7.16
CA ASN A 77 -10.66 -16.31 -8.57
C ASN A 77 -9.56 -16.91 -9.45
N GLU A 78 -9.94 -17.72 -10.41
CA GLU A 78 -9.03 -18.27 -11.41
C GLU A 78 -8.69 -17.24 -12.51
N VAL A 79 -9.53 -16.20 -12.66
CA VAL A 79 -9.32 -15.15 -13.65
C VAL A 79 -8.12 -14.30 -13.24
N PRO A 80 -7.09 -14.18 -14.10
CA PRO A 80 -5.91 -13.41 -13.80
C PRO A 80 -6.24 -11.95 -13.38
N PHE A 81 -5.43 -11.36 -12.50
CA PHE A 81 -5.55 -10.01 -11.98
C PHE A 81 -6.79 -9.70 -11.12
N VAL A 82 -7.81 -10.58 -11.07
CA VAL A 82 -9.05 -10.29 -10.31
C VAL A 82 -8.76 -10.22 -8.81
N ASP A 83 -8.09 -11.22 -8.24
CA ASP A 83 -7.77 -11.19 -6.80
C ASP A 83 -6.77 -10.08 -6.46
N LEU A 84 -5.82 -9.79 -7.36
CA LEU A 84 -4.92 -8.65 -7.24
C LEU A 84 -5.70 -7.33 -7.14
N GLY A 85 -6.63 -7.11 -8.06
CA GLY A 85 -7.45 -5.89 -8.09
C GLY A 85 -8.36 -5.76 -6.87
N MET A 86 -8.99 -6.85 -6.45
CA MET A 86 -9.84 -6.87 -5.25
C MET A 86 -9.04 -6.59 -3.98
N ALA A 87 -7.83 -7.15 -3.85
CA ALA A 87 -6.94 -6.87 -2.73
C ALA A 87 -6.53 -5.39 -2.70
N TYR A 88 -6.17 -4.83 -3.85
CA TYR A 88 -5.75 -3.43 -3.99
C TYR A 88 -6.86 -2.45 -3.60
N ILE A 89 -8.07 -2.63 -4.13
CA ILE A 89 -9.24 -1.81 -3.78
C ILE A 89 -9.62 -2.00 -2.30
N SER A 90 -9.53 -3.23 -1.77
CA SER A 90 -9.81 -3.51 -0.36
C SER A 90 -8.80 -2.82 0.57
N PHE A 91 -7.52 -2.76 0.18
CA PHE A 91 -6.51 -2.04 0.94
C PHE A 91 -6.81 -0.53 0.97
N ALA A 92 -7.13 0.08 -0.16
CA ALA A 92 -7.51 1.49 -0.24
C ALA A 92 -8.70 1.83 0.69
N ARG A 93 -9.68 0.94 0.79
CA ARG A 93 -10.83 1.09 1.68
C ARG A 93 -10.50 0.93 3.16
N LYS A 94 -9.67 -0.05 3.50
CA LYS A 94 -9.35 -0.38 4.90
C LYS A 94 -8.28 0.53 5.48
N GLU A 95 -7.34 0.95 4.66
CA GLU A 95 -6.14 1.68 5.05
C GLU A 95 -5.92 2.92 4.15
N PRO A 96 -6.91 3.84 4.06
CA PRO A 96 -6.85 4.95 3.11
C PRO A 96 -5.60 5.83 3.29
N ARG A 97 -5.15 6.05 4.54
CA ARG A 97 -3.96 6.87 4.82
C ARG A 97 -2.65 6.19 4.42
N LEU A 98 -2.56 4.87 4.56
CA LEU A 98 -1.42 4.11 4.06
C LEU A 98 -1.45 4.01 2.55
N PHE A 99 -2.64 3.91 1.94
CA PHE A 99 -2.80 3.95 0.49
C PHE A 99 -2.36 5.31 -0.08
N GLU A 100 -2.77 6.43 0.53
CA GLU A 100 -2.30 7.76 0.16
C GLU A 100 -0.77 7.85 0.20
N LEU A 101 -0.15 7.38 1.29
CA LEU A 101 1.30 7.38 1.44
C LEU A 101 2.01 6.60 0.34
N LEU A 102 1.56 5.36 0.07
CA LEU A 102 2.26 4.43 -0.81
C LEU A 102 2.02 4.70 -2.31
N PHE A 103 0.83 5.21 -2.67
CA PHE A 103 0.38 5.20 -4.06
C PHE A 103 -0.04 6.56 -4.61
N LEU A 104 -0.27 7.56 -3.77
CA LEU A 104 -0.75 8.89 -4.21
C LEU A 104 0.23 10.03 -3.90
N MET A 105 1.10 9.87 -2.90
CA MET A 105 2.10 10.90 -2.59
C MET A 105 3.24 10.87 -3.62
N PRO A 106 3.79 12.05 -3.97
CA PRO A 106 4.99 12.12 -4.78
C PRO A 106 6.13 11.34 -4.11
N HIS A 107 6.77 10.46 -4.85
CA HIS A 107 7.94 9.74 -4.40
C HIS A 107 9.21 10.61 -4.56
N GLU A 108 10.17 10.47 -3.66
CA GLU A 108 11.51 11.03 -3.86
C GLU A 108 12.18 10.41 -5.10
N GLU A 109 13.17 11.10 -5.69
CA GLU A 109 13.83 10.71 -6.95
C GLU A 109 14.32 9.25 -7.03
N ASN A 110 14.46 8.56 -5.89
CA ASN A 110 14.89 7.15 -5.81
C ASN A 110 13.78 6.21 -5.28
N ALA A 111 12.58 6.68 -5.08
CA ALA A 111 11.48 5.81 -4.67
C ALA A 111 10.96 5.03 -5.88
N LYS A 112 10.55 3.78 -5.64
CA LYS A 112 9.91 2.96 -6.67
C LYS A 112 8.64 3.66 -7.15
N SER A 113 8.43 3.69 -8.45
CA SER A 113 7.15 4.17 -9.01
C SER A 113 6.00 3.31 -8.48
N THR A 114 4.78 3.83 -8.51
CA THR A 114 3.58 3.06 -8.13
C THR A 114 3.50 1.76 -8.94
N TYR A 115 3.91 1.80 -10.22
CA TYR A 115 4.01 0.63 -11.08
C TYR A 115 5.08 -0.36 -10.57
N GLU A 116 6.22 0.10 -10.12
CA GLU A 116 7.29 -0.74 -9.56
C GLU A 116 6.94 -1.28 -8.17
N LEU A 117 6.17 -0.55 -7.35
CA LEU A 117 5.64 -1.06 -6.08
C LEU A 117 4.67 -2.22 -6.31
N VAL A 118 3.84 -2.13 -7.34
CA VAL A 118 2.88 -3.17 -7.70
C VAL A 118 3.57 -4.30 -8.47
N ASN A 119 4.56 -4.00 -9.35
CA ASN A 119 5.26 -4.97 -10.20
C ASN A 119 6.62 -5.44 -9.67
N GLY A 120 7.36 -4.55 -9.04
CA GLY A 120 8.81 -4.71 -8.89
C GLY A 120 9.25 -5.52 -7.68
N SER A 121 8.36 -5.81 -6.75
CA SER A 121 8.65 -6.67 -5.59
C SER A 121 7.75 -7.91 -5.57
N CYS A 122 6.90 -8.07 -6.57
CA CYS A 122 5.82 -9.02 -6.45
C CYS A 122 5.89 -10.05 -7.58
N ASP A 123 6.48 -11.20 -7.27
CA ASP A 123 6.30 -12.43 -8.06
C ASP A 123 4.83 -12.67 -8.41
N ALA A 124 3.92 -12.11 -7.59
CA ALA A 124 2.48 -12.20 -7.78
C ALA A 124 1.99 -11.54 -9.07
N VAL A 125 2.48 -10.36 -9.46
CA VAL A 125 2.07 -9.71 -10.72
C VAL A 125 2.66 -10.44 -11.91
N THR A 126 3.92 -10.81 -11.84
CA THR A 126 4.59 -11.60 -12.88
C THR A 126 3.86 -12.92 -13.11
N GLU A 127 3.43 -13.58 -12.04
CA GLU A 127 2.64 -14.82 -12.12
C GLU A 127 1.26 -14.58 -12.75
N GLN A 128 0.59 -13.46 -12.47
CA GLN A 128 -0.69 -13.13 -13.11
C GLN A 128 -0.53 -12.82 -14.60
N ILE A 129 0.54 -12.13 -15.00
CA ILE A 129 0.88 -11.89 -16.40
C ILE A 129 1.12 -13.22 -17.12
N ARG A 130 1.89 -14.13 -16.52
CA ARG A 130 2.14 -15.47 -17.06
C ARG A 130 0.82 -16.25 -17.25
N LYS A 131 -0.04 -16.29 -16.25
CA LYS A 131 -1.36 -16.94 -16.31
C LYS A 131 -2.25 -16.35 -17.40
N ALA A 132 -2.26 -15.04 -17.58
CA ALA A 132 -3.01 -14.40 -18.65
C ALA A 132 -2.51 -14.83 -20.03
N GLY A 133 -1.18 -14.93 -20.21
CA GLY A 133 -0.57 -15.46 -21.44
C GLY A 133 -0.95 -16.91 -21.71
N GLU A 134 -0.91 -17.77 -20.69
CA GLU A 134 -1.31 -19.19 -20.80
C GLU A 134 -2.81 -19.37 -21.10
N SER A 135 -3.64 -18.40 -20.65
CA SER A 135 -5.08 -18.36 -20.98
C SER A 135 -5.38 -17.85 -22.39
N GLY A 136 -4.36 -17.58 -23.21
CA GLY A 136 -4.50 -17.19 -24.62
C GLY A 136 -4.54 -15.68 -24.86
N THR A 137 -4.26 -14.84 -23.85
CA THR A 137 -4.15 -13.39 -24.03
C THR A 137 -2.94 -13.07 -24.91
N LYS A 138 -3.14 -12.35 -26.00
CA LYS A 138 -2.08 -12.02 -26.96
C LYS A 138 -1.01 -11.05 -26.40
N ASN A 139 -1.43 -10.14 -25.53
CA ASN A 139 -0.54 -9.17 -24.91
C ASN A 139 -0.87 -9.02 -23.41
N PRO A 140 -0.38 -9.95 -22.56
CA PRO A 140 -0.72 -9.96 -21.14
C PRO A 140 -0.17 -8.75 -20.36
N ASP A 141 0.95 -8.17 -20.77
CA ASP A 141 1.49 -6.95 -20.16
C ASP A 141 0.58 -5.74 -20.41
N GLN A 142 0.08 -5.61 -21.63
CA GLN A 142 -0.87 -4.55 -21.96
C GLN A 142 -2.20 -4.75 -21.25
N LEU A 143 -2.67 -5.99 -21.13
CA LEU A 143 -3.85 -6.30 -20.34
C LEU A 143 -3.65 -5.91 -18.87
N PHE A 144 -2.50 -6.27 -18.29
CA PHE A 144 -2.18 -5.85 -16.92
C PHE A 144 -2.23 -4.32 -16.78
N MET A 145 -1.64 -3.57 -17.71
CA MET A 145 -1.65 -2.10 -17.67
C MET A 145 -3.07 -1.53 -17.69
N LYS A 146 -3.97 -2.07 -18.53
CA LYS A 146 -5.38 -1.65 -18.57
C LYS A 146 -6.11 -1.93 -17.25
N ILE A 147 -5.93 -3.14 -16.71
CA ILE A 147 -6.49 -3.53 -15.42
C ILE A 147 -5.93 -2.66 -14.30
N TRP A 148 -4.61 -2.41 -14.30
CA TRP A 148 -3.95 -1.54 -13.33
C TRP A 148 -4.55 -0.13 -13.30
N ILE A 149 -4.71 0.52 -14.46
CA ILE A 149 -5.33 1.84 -14.55
C ILE A 149 -6.75 1.82 -13.98
N PHE A 150 -7.52 0.77 -14.30
CA PHE A 150 -8.89 0.62 -13.79
C PHE A 150 -8.91 0.46 -12.25
N ILE A 151 -8.14 -0.49 -11.69
CA ILE A 151 -8.14 -0.73 -10.25
C ILE A 151 -7.56 0.44 -9.45
N HIS A 152 -6.58 1.16 -10.02
CA HIS A 152 -6.04 2.36 -9.40
C HIS A 152 -7.08 3.48 -9.36
N GLY A 153 -7.83 3.70 -10.45
CA GLY A 153 -8.96 4.62 -10.46
C GLY A 153 -10.01 4.28 -9.42
N ALA A 154 -10.43 3.01 -9.34
CA ALA A 154 -11.38 2.53 -8.34
C ALA A 154 -10.86 2.72 -6.90
N ALA A 155 -9.58 2.46 -6.66
CA ALA A 155 -8.95 2.65 -5.35
C ALA A 155 -8.87 4.14 -4.96
N CYS A 156 -8.54 5.03 -5.91
CA CYS A 156 -8.57 6.48 -5.68
C CYS A 156 -9.97 6.96 -5.31
N MET A 157 -11.00 6.51 -6.03
CA MET A 157 -12.40 6.80 -5.70
C MET A 157 -12.79 6.27 -4.32
N ALA A 158 -12.27 5.10 -3.93
CA ALA A 158 -12.50 4.54 -2.60
C ALA A 158 -11.90 5.42 -1.48
N VAL A 159 -10.71 5.98 -1.71
CA VAL A 159 -10.06 6.90 -0.76
C VAL A 159 -10.80 8.25 -0.67
N SER A 160 -11.32 8.78 -1.80
CA SER A 160 -12.11 10.02 -1.80
C SER A 160 -13.54 9.85 -1.29
N GLY A 161 -14.01 8.61 -1.09
CA GLY A 161 -15.36 8.33 -0.65
C GLY A 161 -16.40 8.29 -1.77
N ASP A 162 -15.96 8.29 -3.04
CA ASP A 162 -16.83 8.29 -4.23
C ASP A 162 -17.07 6.87 -4.79
N TYR A 163 -16.49 5.84 -4.18
CA TYR A 163 -16.63 4.45 -4.60
C TYR A 163 -17.63 3.70 -3.71
N ASP A 164 -18.89 3.71 -4.10
CA ASP A 164 -20.02 3.16 -3.38
C ASP A 164 -20.38 1.69 -3.75
N LEU A 165 -19.64 1.09 -4.70
CA LEU A 165 -19.84 -0.31 -5.07
C LEU A 165 -19.45 -1.25 -3.93
N ASP A 166 -20.29 -2.24 -3.65
CA ASP A 166 -19.96 -3.30 -2.70
C ASP A 166 -18.92 -4.30 -3.26
N HIS A 167 -18.62 -5.33 -2.48
CA HIS A 167 -17.64 -6.35 -2.87
C HIS A 167 -18.06 -7.11 -4.13
N GLU A 168 -19.33 -7.52 -4.21
CA GLU A 168 -19.86 -8.33 -5.34
C GLU A 168 -19.91 -7.50 -6.62
N GLN A 169 -20.35 -6.25 -6.52
CA GLN A 169 -20.39 -5.30 -7.63
C GLN A 169 -18.98 -5.01 -8.15
N SER A 170 -18.03 -4.74 -7.24
CA SER A 170 -16.63 -4.52 -7.59
C SER A 170 -16.02 -5.73 -8.31
N LEU A 171 -16.30 -6.94 -7.82
CA LEU A 171 -15.83 -8.18 -8.42
C LEU A 171 -16.45 -8.40 -9.82
N ALA A 172 -17.74 -8.14 -9.98
CA ALA A 172 -18.44 -8.30 -11.25
C ALA A 172 -17.88 -7.35 -12.32
N ILE A 173 -17.69 -6.08 -11.98
CA ILE A 173 -17.10 -5.09 -12.88
C ILE A 173 -15.67 -5.46 -13.25
N LEU A 174 -14.84 -5.85 -12.29
CA LEU A 174 -13.45 -6.21 -12.56
C LEU A 174 -13.35 -7.43 -13.49
N LYS A 175 -14.21 -8.43 -13.32
CA LYS A 175 -14.30 -9.58 -14.23
C LYS A 175 -14.77 -9.17 -15.63
N SER A 176 -15.71 -8.23 -15.74
CA SER A 176 -16.14 -7.69 -17.03
C SER A 176 -15.00 -6.93 -17.72
N CYS A 177 -14.31 -6.04 -17.00
CA CYS A 177 -13.16 -5.34 -17.53
C CYS A 177 -12.07 -6.28 -18.03
N TYR A 178 -11.76 -7.35 -17.27
CA TYR A 178 -10.82 -8.36 -17.72
C TYR A 178 -11.25 -8.95 -19.08
N LYS A 179 -12.50 -9.39 -19.18
CA LYS A 179 -13.03 -9.99 -20.41
C LYS A 179 -12.98 -9.02 -21.60
N ASP A 180 -13.37 -7.77 -21.38
CA ASP A 180 -13.42 -6.75 -22.44
C ASP A 180 -12.01 -6.32 -22.89
N PHE A 181 -11.03 -6.34 -21.98
CA PHE A 181 -9.66 -5.93 -22.27
C PHE A 181 -8.78 -7.08 -22.82
N ALA A 182 -9.12 -8.33 -22.49
CA ALA A 182 -8.39 -9.49 -22.98
C ALA A 182 -8.66 -9.78 -24.48
N GLY A 183 -9.75 -9.25 -25.03
CA GLY A 183 -10.09 -9.16 -26.45
C GLY A 183 -10.44 -10.44 -27.08
#